data_d4be48346b4f4c2ac2774a20d5500de4
#
_entry.id   d4be48346b4f4c2ac2774a20d5500de4
#
_cell.length_a   1.000
_cell.length_b   1.000
_cell.length_c   1.000
_cell.angle_alpha   90.00
_cell.angle_beta   90.00
_cell.angle_gamma   90.00
#
_symmetry.space_group_name_H-M   'P 1'
#
loop_
_entity.id
_entity.type
_entity.pdbx_description
1 polymer ?
#
loop_
_entity_poly.entity_id
_entity_poly.type
_entity_poly.pdbx_seq_one_letter_code
_entity_poly.pdbx_strand_id
1 'polypeptide(L)'
;ACTDPDRDVFTTNYFYHIDRIFRQGGVQVLTGKVVGDPPVSPAVMSATLLDDAVCFLEELATLDATAPCSFHGGDAETADAAYHDMAGLFGFSPPDKPFRFQCGVAGAHDHAACLAGFADRLNRFFDGEHPTRMTPYRHADVAAGVSAARTVYTGNYVLSPAALEYFIPFAGLGLRMAGPVLGRLVQSGIGTAFVAANLPMLHSRTVRESGYAEFRSGVDRSATLVDLSGEFERQFFGDVMLFTVIELITQGYPQEMPAAGRVDAVVRAVQARLREAYAANRSRVLERLVALEALLESPDGWWSVSAEFSATRALLEQFAASLHANFGTGAKAFRLIDDEVHGEQRRRAIVAALLAYQSDRDHWCRLLA
;
A
#
# COMPACT_ATOMS: atom_id res chain seq x y z
N ALA A 1 3.67 1.04 19.98
CA ALA A 1 3.82 1.28 18.54
C ALA A 1 5.10 0.59 18.09
N CYS A 2 5.00 -0.29 17.11
CA CYS A 2 6.19 -0.81 16.43
C CYS A 2 6.50 0.18 15.30
N THR A 3 7.32 1.16 15.60
CA THR A 3 7.92 2.04 14.61
C THR A 3 9.32 1.53 14.29
N ASP A 4 9.71 1.61 13.03
CA ASP A 4 11.11 1.45 12.66
C ASP A 4 11.82 2.79 12.92
N PRO A 5 12.69 2.90 13.94
CA PRO A 5 13.29 4.17 14.34
C PRO A 5 14.16 4.79 13.24
N ASP A 6 14.61 3.99 12.29
CA ASP A 6 15.46 4.45 11.19
C ASP A 6 14.65 4.96 9.98
N ARG A 7 13.35 4.69 9.94
CA ARG A 7 12.48 4.95 8.78
C ARG A 7 11.25 5.79 9.07
N ASP A 8 10.77 5.73 10.31
CA ASP A 8 9.54 6.39 10.70
C ASP A 8 9.87 7.62 11.56
N VAL A 9 9.55 8.79 11.07
CA VAL A 9 9.83 10.07 11.76
C VAL A 9 8.53 10.74 12.13
N PHE A 10 8.39 11.07 13.40
CA PHE A 10 7.26 11.85 13.94
C PHE A 10 7.62 13.33 14.07
N THR A 11 6.60 14.19 14.07
CA THR A 11 6.79 15.61 14.37
C THR A 11 7.25 15.82 15.82
N THR A 12 7.99 16.89 16.08
CA THR A 12 8.55 17.20 17.42
C THR A 12 7.49 17.31 18.52
N ASN A 13 6.24 17.65 18.17
CA ASN A 13 5.14 17.82 19.13
C ASN A 13 4.17 16.63 19.14
N TYR A 14 4.55 15.49 18.59
CA TYR A 14 3.69 14.33 18.42
C TYR A 14 3.02 13.88 19.73
N PHE A 15 3.79 13.64 20.77
CA PHE A 15 3.26 13.20 22.07
C PHE A 15 2.42 14.26 22.78
N TYR A 16 2.75 15.54 22.62
CA TYR A 16 1.95 16.64 23.14
C TYR A 16 0.54 16.65 22.53
N HIS A 17 0.44 16.46 21.23
CA HIS A 17 -0.86 16.40 20.55
C HIS A 17 -1.67 15.17 20.95
N ILE A 18 -1.04 14.02 21.12
CA ILE A 18 -1.69 12.80 21.64
C ILE A 18 -2.28 13.07 23.01
N ASP A 19 -1.48 13.55 23.97
CA ASP A 19 -1.93 13.88 25.33
C ASP A 19 -3.11 14.85 25.31
N ARG A 20 -3.03 15.89 24.50
CA ARG A 20 -4.09 16.87 24.34
C ARG A 20 -5.41 16.28 23.83
N ILE A 21 -5.35 15.36 22.85
CA ILE A 21 -6.54 14.69 22.31
C ILE A 21 -7.16 13.78 23.36
N PHE A 22 -6.36 12.97 24.03
CA PHE A 22 -6.90 12.06 25.08
C PHE A 22 -7.47 12.81 26.28
N ARG A 23 -6.89 13.94 26.67
CA ARG A 23 -7.40 14.79 27.76
C ARG A 23 -8.76 15.45 27.46
N GLN A 24 -9.14 15.60 26.20
CA GLN A 24 -10.48 16.08 25.85
C GLN A 24 -11.57 15.09 26.22
N GLY A 25 -11.19 13.84 26.46
CA GLY A 25 -12.09 12.74 26.84
C GLY A 25 -12.81 12.10 25.65
N GLY A 26 -13.40 10.93 25.88
CA GLY A 26 -14.16 10.21 24.86
C GLY A 26 -13.34 9.46 23.82
N VAL A 27 -12.01 9.65 23.76
CA VAL A 27 -11.12 8.94 22.82
C VAL A 27 -10.49 7.74 23.52
N GLN A 28 -10.57 6.59 22.88
CA GLN A 28 -9.92 5.36 23.34
C GLN A 28 -8.84 4.87 22.39
N VAL A 29 -9.02 5.09 21.09
CA VAL A 29 -8.02 4.76 20.07
C VAL A 29 -7.85 5.96 19.14
N LEU A 30 -6.61 6.33 18.91
CA LEU A 30 -6.20 7.39 18.00
C LEU A 30 -5.31 6.81 16.92
N THR A 31 -5.59 7.13 15.66
CA THR A 31 -4.69 6.87 14.53
C THR A 31 -4.25 8.18 13.90
N GLY A 32 -2.99 8.26 13.48
CA GLY A 32 -2.47 9.40 12.73
C GLY A 32 -2.50 9.15 11.22
N LYS A 33 -1.74 9.95 10.47
CA LYS A 33 -1.58 9.84 9.02
C LYS A 33 -0.19 9.33 8.67
N VAL A 34 -0.11 8.52 7.63
CA VAL A 34 1.17 8.17 7.00
C VAL A 34 1.42 9.14 5.85
N VAL A 35 2.60 9.72 5.81
CA VAL A 35 3.09 10.60 4.74
C VAL A 35 4.39 10.02 4.17
N GLY A 36 4.75 10.40 2.96
CA GLY A 36 5.88 9.80 2.23
C GLY A 36 5.46 8.58 1.43
N ASP A 37 6.19 7.48 1.57
CA ASP A 37 5.93 6.26 0.81
C ASP A 37 4.63 5.57 1.26
N PRO A 38 3.84 5.03 0.33
CA PRO A 38 2.57 4.39 0.66
C PRO A 38 2.79 3.10 1.46
N PRO A 39 1.97 2.84 2.52
CA PRO A 39 2.07 1.63 3.32
C PRO A 39 1.36 0.42 2.66
N VAL A 40 1.41 0.34 1.33
CA VAL A 40 0.74 -0.70 0.53
C VAL A 40 1.72 -1.52 -0.28
N SER A 41 1.25 -2.64 -0.83
CA SER A 41 2.06 -3.54 -1.64
C SER A 41 2.20 -3.03 -3.08
N PRO A 42 3.35 -3.20 -3.73
CA PRO A 42 3.47 -3.07 -5.18
C PRO A 42 2.42 -3.87 -5.96
N ALA A 43 1.93 -4.98 -5.41
CA ALA A 43 0.85 -5.78 -6.00
C ALA A 43 -0.41 -4.98 -6.35
N VAL A 44 -0.71 -3.95 -5.55
CA VAL A 44 -1.91 -3.11 -5.69
C VAL A 44 -1.59 -1.66 -6.02
N MET A 45 -0.40 -1.42 -6.57
CA MET A 45 0.05 -0.10 -7.05
C MET A 45 0.60 -0.16 -8.48
N SER A 46 0.73 -1.36 -9.06
CA SER A 46 1.44 -1.54 -10.34
C SER A 46 0.71 -0.89 -11.52
N ALA A 47 -0.62 -1.00 -11.60
CA ALA A 47 -1.37 -0.41 -12.70
C ALA A 47 -1.38 1.13 -12.60
N THR A 48 -1.56 1.69 -11.41
CA THR A 48 -1.51 3.14 -11.21
C THR A 48 -0.13 3.72 -11.51
N LEU A 49 0.93 3.01 -11.12
CA LEU A 49 2.29 3.43 -11.47
C LEU A 49 2.53 3.39 -12.98
N LEU A 50 2.07 2.35 -13.67
CA LEU A 50 2.23 2.23 -15.12
C LEU A 50 1.44 3.30 -15.87
N ASP A 51 0.22 3.64 -15.41
CA ASP A 51 -0.54 4.76 -15.98
C ASP A 51 0.28 6.07 -15.90
N ASP A 52 0.87 6.34 -14.74
CA ASP A 52 1.67 7.56 -14.51
C ASP A 52 2.99 7.53 -15.30
N ALA A 53 3.65 6.36 -15.38
CA ALA A 53 4.92 6.20 -16.10
C ALA A 53 4.74 6.36 -17.62
N VAL A 54 3.69 5.77 -18.18
CA VAL A 54 3.35 5.92 -19.60
C VAL A 54 3.09 7.39 -19.92
N CYS A 55 2.25 8.06 -19.12
CA CYS A 55 1.95 9.50 -19.31
C CYS A 55 3.21 10.38 -19.23
N PHE A 56 4.12 10.09 -18.29
CA PHE A 56 5.40 10.80 -18.18
C PHE A 56 6.27 10.61 -19.42
N LEU A 57 6.42 9.37 -19.88
CA LEU A 57 7.25 9.08 -21.06
C LEU A 57 6.67 9.63 -22.35
N GLU A 58 5.34 9.62 -22.52
CA GLU A 58 4.65 10.26 -23.64
C GLU A 58 4.90 11.77 -23.67
N GLU A 59 4.79 12.46 -22.52
CA GLU A 59 5.12 13.89 -22.43
C GLU A 59 6.60 14.13 -22.71
N LEU A 60 7.49 13.32 -22.13
CA LEU A 60 8.94 13.45 -22.26
C LEU A 60 9.43 13.23 -23.70
N ALA A 61 8.82 12.35 -24.47
CA ALA A 61 9.17 12.08 -25.87
C ALA A 61 8.99 13.32 -26.77
N THR A 62 8.15 14.27 -26.37
CA THR A 62 7.93 15.53 -27.11
C THR A 62 8.94 16.62 -26.79
N LEU A 63 9.82 16.39 -25.81
CA LEU A 63 10.75 17.39 -25.28
C LEU A 63 12.20 17.08 -25.70
N ASP A 64 13.03 18.14 -25.79
CA ASP A 64 14.46 18.00 -26.07
C ASP A 64 15.18 17.43 -24.83
N ALA A 65 16.01 16.40 -25.02
CA ALA A 65 16.78 15.76 -23.98
C ALA A 65 17.68 16.72 -23.18
N THR A 66 18.24 17.71 -23.86
CA THR A 66 19.19 18.68 -23.31
C THR A 66 18.56 19.95 -22.77
N ALA A 67 17.24 20.12 -22.99
CA ALA A 67 16.53 21.27 -22.45
C ALA A 67 16.36 21.15 -20.92
N PRO A 68 16.30 22.29 -20.20
CA PRO A 68 16.09 22.30 -18.76
C PRO A 68 14.83 21.52 -18.36
N CYS A 69 14.94 20.71 -17.31
CA CYS A 69 13.83 19.90 -16.83
C CYS A 69 12.59 20.73 -16.49
N SER A 70 11.45 20.39 -17.09
CA SER A 70 10.16 21.05 -16.91
C SER A 70 9.25 20.35 -15.89
N PHE A 71 9.71 19.27 -15.24
CA PHE A 71 8.94 18.46 -14.27
C PHE A 71 9.14 18.88 -12.83
N HIS A 72 9.71 20.07 -12.59
CA HIS A 72 9.83 20.67 -11.27
C HIS A 72 8.64 21.56 -10.93
N GLY A 73 8.32 21.65 -9.65
CA GLY A 73 7.55 22.75 -9.05
C GLY A 73 6.09 22.88 -9.50
N GLY A 74 5.48 21.84 -10.01
CA GLY A 74 4.01 21.81 -10.12
C GLY A 74 3.44 21.80 -8.70
N ASP A 75 2.41 22.62 -8.42
CA ASP A 75 1.57 22.39 -7.27
C ASP A 75 1.13 20.94 -7.36
N ALA A 76 1.62 20.13 -6.44
CA ALA A 76 1.10 18.79 -6.29
C ALA A 76 -0.39 18.97 -6.01
N GLU A 77 -1.22 18.90 -7.05
CA GLU A 77 -2.65 18.66 -6.90
C GLU A 77 -2.80 17.29 -6.26
N THR A 78 -2.42 17.24 -5.03
CA THR A 78 -2.56 16.12 -4.17
C THR A 78 -4.00 16.08 -3.71
N ALA A 79 -4.89 15.78 -4.61
CA ALA A 79 -6.08 15.03 -4.25
C ALA A 79 -5.57 13.81 -3.46
N ASP A 80 -6.31 13.34 -2.47
CA ASP A 80 -5.93 12.14 -1.72
C ASP A 80 -5.54 11.06 -2.73
N ALA A 81 -4.23 10.86 -2.92
CA ALA A 81 -3.72 10.06 -4.01
C ALA A 81 -4.12 8.62 -3.79
N ALA A 82 -5.13 8.17 -4.52
CA ALA A 82 -5.46 6.76 -4.54
C ALA A 82 -4.35 6.05 -5.34
N TYR A 83 -3.37 5.52 -4.63
CA TYR A 83 -2.32 4.68 -5.19
C TYR A 83 -2.68 3.19 -5.22
N HIS A 84 -3.91 2.88 -4.85
CA HIS A 84 -4.43 1.51 -4.80
C HIS A 84 -5.13 1.19 -6.11
N ASP A 85 -4.65 0.19 -6.86
CA ASP A 85 -5.27 -0.21 -8.13
C ASP A 85 -6.73 -0.68 -7.95
N MET A 86 -7.03 -1.22 -6.78
CA MET A 86 -8.38 -1.66 -6.41
C MET A 86 -9.09 -0.64 -5.52
N ALA A 87 -8.78 0.65 -5.68
CA ALA A 87 -9.29 1.74 -4.86
C ALA A 87 -10.82 1.74 -4.70
N GLY A 88 -11.55 1.39 -5.74
CA GLY A 88 -13.02 1.26 -5.70
C GLY A 88 -13.52 0.24 -4.67
N LEU A 89 -12.82 -0.89 -4.47
CA LEU A 89 -13.18 -1.88 -3.45
C LEU A 89 -13.00 -1.34 -2.02
N PHE A 90 -12.08 -0.41 -1.83
CA PHE A 90 -11.81 0.24 -0.54
C PHE A 90 -12.65 1.49 -0.31
N GLY A 91 -13.49 1.85 -1.28
CA GLY A 91 -14.33 3.06 -1.20
C GLY A 91 -13.57 4.35 -1.47
N PHE A 92 -12.46 4.29 -2.19
CA PHE A 92 -11.75 5.44 -2.73
C PHE A 92 -12.23 5.72 -4.16
N SER A 93 -12.26 6.99 -4.54
CA SER A 93 -12.45 7.38 -5.94
C SER A 93 -11.07 7.55 -6.56
N PRO A 94 -10.66 6.68 -7.50
CA PRO A 94 -9.40 6.88 -8.20
C PRO A 94 -9.45 8.20 -8.98
N PRO A 95 -8.32 8.90 -9.17
CA PRO A 95 -8.28 10.10 -10.01
C PRO A 95 -8.61 9.72 -11.45
N ASP A 96 -9.36 10.60 -12.15
CA ASP A 96 -9.75 10.40 -13.55
C ASP A 96 -8.56 10.49 -14.53
N LYS A 97 -7.43 11.01 -14.06
CA LYS A 97 -6.21 11.20 -14.87
C LYS A 97 -4.98 10.64 -14.16
N PRO A 98 -3.96 10.20 -14.91
CA PRO A 98 -2.66 9.88 -14.37
C PRO A 98 -2.08 11.06 -13.58
N PHE A 99 -1.29 10.76 -12.55
CA PHE A 99 -0.53 11.76 -11.81
C PHE A 99 0.66 12.23 -12.64
N ARG A 100 0.81 13.53 -12.80
CA ARG A 100 1.99 14.09 -13.45
C ARG A 100 3.21 13.82 -12.57
N PHE A 101 4.24 13.23 -13.16
CA PHE A 101 5.51 13.00 -12.47
C PHE A 101 6.11 14.32 -11.97
N GLN A 102 6.62 14.30 -10.75
CA GLN A 102 7.38 15.39 -10.14
C GLN A 102 8.84 14.95 -10.00
N CYS A 103 9.72 15.65 -10.70
CA CYS A 103 11.13 15.34 -10.68
C CYS A 103 11.76 15.64 -9.31
N GLY A 104 12.39 14.64 -8.72
CA GLY A 104 13.08 14.76 -7.42
C GLY A 104 14.60 14.98 -7.53
N VAL A 105 15.12 15.15 -8.74
CA VAL A 105 16.56 15.44 -8.94
C VAL A 105 16.87 16.85 -8.46
N ALA A 106 17.86 16.98 -7.59
CA ALA A 106 18.24 18.26 -7.00
C ALA A 106 19.10 19.10 -7.97
N GLY A 107 18.92 20.41 -7.91
CA GLY A 107 19.69 21.36 -8.71
C GLY A 107 19.21 21.49 -10.16
N ALA A 108 19.85 22.37 -10.90
CA ALA A 108 19.56 22.58 -12.32
C ALA A 108 20.04 21.36 -13.12
N HIS A 109 19.18 20.78 -13.92
CA HIS A 109 19.47 19.63 -14.77
C HIS A 109 18.52 19.60 -15.98
N ASP A 110 18.81 18.73 -16.94
CA ASP A 110 18.06 18.57 -18.17
C ASP A 110 17.05 17.40 -18.09
N HIS A 111 16.30 17.18 -19.19
CA HIS A 111 15.36 16.08 -19.29
C HIS A 111 16.05 14.72 -19.30
N ALA A 112 17.29 14.61 -19.79
CA ALA A 112 18.05 13.38 -19.76
C ALA A 112 18.36 12.94 -18.32
N ALA A 113 18.83 13.85 -17.48
CA ALA A 113 19.06 13.58 -16.06
C ALA A 113 17.75 13.31 -15.30
N CYS A 114 16.66 13.98 -15.68
CA CYS A 114 15.34 13.72 -15.16
C CYS A 114 14.88 12.28 -15.44
N LEU A 115 15.02 11.79 -16.69
CA LEU A 115 14.71 10.41 -17.05
C LEU A 115 15.58 9.39 -16.30
N ALA A 116 16.88 9.67 -16.17
CA ALA A 116 17.77 8.79 -15.41
C ALA A 116 17.36 8.67 -13.93
N GLY A 117 17.00 9.80 -13.31
CA GLY A 117 16.48 9.82 -11.94
C GLY A 117 15.14 9.10 -11.79
N PHE A 118 14.27 9.18 -12.79
CA PHE A 118 13.00 8.45 -12.81
C PHE A 118 13.24 6.93 -12.93
N ALA A 119 14.11 6.50 -13.85
CA ALA A 119 14.43 5.09 -14.06
C ALA A 119 15.05 4.43 -12.80
N ASP A 120 15.92 5.14 -12.08
CA ASP A 120 16.47 4.68 -10.81
C ASP A 120 15.35 4.48 -9.77
N ARG A 121 14.43 5.44 -9.65
CA ARG A 121 13.32 5.36 -8.71
C ARG A 121 12.29 4.30 -9.07
N LEU A 122 12.08 4.01 -10.35
CA LEU A 122 11.15 2.95 -10.78
C LEU A 122 11.51 1.59 -10.16
N ASN A 123 12.79 1.24 -10.12
CA ASN A 123 13.21 -0.04 -9.54
C ASN A 123 13.04 -0.09 -8.02
N ARG A 124 12.99 1.06 -7.33
CA ARG A 124 12.66 1.15 -5.90
C ARG A 124 11.17 0.92 -5.63
N PHE A 125 10.33 0.95 -6.66
CA PHE A 125 8.93 0.55 -6.54
C PHE A 125 8.78 -0.85 -5.93
N PHE A 126 9.65 -1.77 -6.28
CA PHE A 126 9.66 -3.11 -5.69
C PHE A 126 10.06 -3.12 -4.21
N ASP A 127 10.61 -2.04 -3.69
CA ASP A 127 10.83 -1.79 -2.26
C ASP A 127 9.61 -1.15 -1.57
N GLY A 128 8.63 -0.72 -2.35
CA GLY A 128 7.39 -0.12 -1.89
C GLY A 128 7.35 1.40 -2.01
N GLU A 129 8.37 2.04 -2.61
CA GLU A 129 8.28 3.44 -3.02
C GLU A 129 7.28 3.57 -4.17
N HIS A 130 6.54 4.69 -4.21
CA HIS A 130 5.74 5.03 -5.38
C HIS A 130 6.35 6.28 -6.04
N PRO A 131 7.00 6.14 -7.21
CA PRO A 131 7.75 7.24 -7.82
C PRO A 131 6.93 8.50 -8.10
N THR A 132 5.63 8.36 -8.33
CA THR A 132 4.74 9.45 -8.74
C THR A 132 3.70 9.84 -7.68
N ARG A 133 3.40 8.98 -6.71
CA ARG A 133 2.28 9.16 -5.77
C ARG A 133 2.73 9.09 -4.32
N MET A 134 3.69 9.90 -3.92
CA MET A 134 4.03 10.06 -2.50
C MET A 134 2.92 10.86 -1.81
N THR A 135 2.59 10.49 -0.57
CA THR A 135 1.62 11.23 0.24
C THR A 135 2.31 12.43 0.87
N PRO A 136 1.96 13.68 0.49
CA PRO A 136 2.57 14.86 1.08
C PRO A 136 1.98 15.13 2.46
N TYR A 137 2.78 15.77 3.31
CA TYR A 137 2.27 16.35 4.53
C TYR A 137 1.59 17.69 4.25
N ARG A 138 0.33 17.81 4.68
CA ARG A 138 -0.39 19.08 4.71
C ARG A 138 -0.57 19.51 6.16
N HIS A 139 0.01 20.65 6.51
CA HIS A 139 -0.17 21.21 7.86
C HIS A 139 -1.65 21.57 8.08
N ALA A 140 -2.20 21.09 9.20
CA ALA A 140 -3.53 21.47 9.68
C ALA A 140 -3.52 21.37 11.20
N ASP A 141 -4.41 22.13 11.86
CA ASP A 141 -4.58 22.02 13.30
C ASP A 141 -4.98 20.58 13.68
N VAL A 142 -4.18 19.97 14.54
CA VAL A 142 -4.38 18.57 14.93
C VAL A 142 -5.68 18.36 15.69
N ALA A 143 -6.03 19.31 16.57
CA ALA A 143 -7.24 19.19 17.39
C ALA A 143 -8.53 19.48 16.61
N ALA A 144 -8.48 20.43 15.66
CA ALA A 144 -9.62 20.74 14.80
C ALA A 144 -9.91 19.66 13.75
N GLY A 145 -8.91 18.84 13.41
CA GLY A 145 -9.00 17.79 12.40
C GLY A 145 -9.35 16.39 12.94
N VAL A 146 -9.76 16.27 14.20
CA VAL A 146 -10.15 14.98 14.78
C VAL A 146 -11.47 14.51 14.15
N SER A 147 -11.48 13.29 13.61
CA SER A 147 -12.63 12.71 12.92
C SER A 147 -12.76 11.21 13.22
N ALA A 148 -13.90 10.61 12.92
CA ALA A 148 -14.09 9.17 13.08
C ALA A 148 -13.09 8.38 12.21
N ALA A 149 -12.48 7.36 12.81
CA ALA A 149 -11.53 6.47 12.13
C ALA A 149 -12.14 5.11 11.81
N ARG A 150 -11.55 4.42 10.85
CA ARG A 150 -11.92 3.05 10.45
C ARG A 150 -10.72 2.16 10.15
N THR A 151 -9.52 2.73 10.17
CA THR A 151 -8.28 2.03 9.83
C THR A 151 -7.21 2.42 10.82
N VAL A 152 -6.46 1.44 11.28
CA VAL A 152 -5.25 1.64 12.06
C VAL A 152 -4.08 1.64 11.07
N TYR A 153 -3.32 2.73 11.02
CA TYR A 153 -2.10 2.77 10.24
C TYR A 153 -0.94 2.21 11.04
N THR A 154 -0.27 1.21 10.49
CA THR A 154 0.88 0.56 11.12
C THR A 154 1.91 1.61 11.56
N GLY A 155 2.35 1.53 12.83
CA GLY A 155 3.32 2.44 13.41
C GLY A 155 2.75 3.77 13.91
N ASN A 156 1.55 4.19 13.48
CA ASN A 156 0.99 5.49 13.84
C ASN A 156 -0.41 5.36 14.47
N TYR A 157 -0.47 4.71 15.61
CA TYR A 157 -1.69 4.59 16.41
C TYR A 157 -1.39 4.47 17.90
N VAL A 158 -2.32 4.92 18.72
CA VAL A 158 -2.24 4.91 20.18
C VAL A 158 -3.53 4.33 20.75
N LEU A 159 -3.39 3.38 21.66
CA LEU A 159 -4.50 2.79 22.40
C LEU A 159 -4.45 3.30 23.85
N SER A 160 -5.60 3.66 24.40
CA SER A 160 -5.73 3.79 25.85
C SER A 160 -5.59 2.41 26.52
N PRO A 161 -5.28 2.36 27.83
CA PRO A 161 -5.26 1.07 28.54
C PRO A 161 -6.55 0.25 28.38
N ALA A 162 -7.72 0.91 28.39
CA ALA A 162 -9.00 0.26 28.20
C ALA A 162 -9.16 -0.34 26.80
N ALA A 163 -8.54 0.26 25.77
CA ALA A 163 -8.64 -0.23 24.40
C ALA A 163 -7.64 -1.33 24.06
N LEU A 164 -6.69 -1.65 24.94
CA LEU A 164 -5.74 -2.75 24.71
C LEU A 164 -6.44 -4.10 24.51
N GLU A 165 -7.63 -4.27 25.03
CA GLU A 165 -8.45 -5.48 24.83
C GLU A 165 -8.73 -5.79 23.36
N TYR A 166 -8.75 -4.77 22.50
CA TYR A 166 -8.98 -4.92 21.05
C TYR A 166 -7.71 -5.29 20.26
N PHE A 167 -6.54 -5.31 20.90
CA PHE A 167 -5.28 -5.55 20.19
C PHE A 167 -5.08 -7.04 19.89
N ILE A 168 -5.85 -7.53 18.91
CA ILE A 168 -5.75 -8.91 18.38
C ILE A 168 -5.29 -8.82 16.91
N PRO A 169 -3.98 -8.91 16.64
CA PRO A 169 -3.43 -8.62 15.30
C PRO A 169 -3.50 -9.78 14.32
N PHE A 170 -4.04 -10.93 14.68
CA PHE A 170 -4.06 -12.15 13.84
C PHE A 170 -2.68 -12.53 13.26
N ALA A 171 -1.63 -12.27 14.04
CA ALA A 171 -0.24 -12.40 13.59
C ALA A 171 0.12 -13.81 13.06
N GLY A 172 -0.50 -14.85 13.61
CA GLY A 172 -0.31 -16.25 13.19
C GLY A 172 -0.68 -16.53 11.73
N LEU A 173 -1.53 -15.69 11.12
CA LEU A 173 -1.90 -15.82 9.71
C LEU A 173 -0.81 -15.30 8.76
N GLY A 174 0.07 -14.41 9.23
CA GLY A 174 1.13 -13.81 8.43
C GLY A 174 0.61 -13.03 7.21
N LEU A 175 -0.60 -12.47 7.30
CA LEU A 175 -1.25 -11.73 6.22
C LEU A 175 -0.91 -10.24 6.27
N ARG A 176 -1.09 -9.57 5.13
CA ARG A 176 -1.15 -8.10 5.08
C ARG A 176 -2.54 -7.62 5.55
N MET A 177 -2.77 -6.31 5.56
CA MET A 177 -4.04 -5.69 5.98
C MET A 177 -4.39 -5.85 7.46
N ALA A 178 -3.45 -6.25 8.32
CA ALA A 178 -3.69 -6.38 9.77
C ALA A 178 -4.19 -5.08 10.42
N GLY A 179 -3.63 -3.93 10.04
CA GLY A 179 -4.08 -2.62 10.53
C GLY A 179 -5.51 -2.27 10.11
N PRO A 180 -5.90 -2.37 8.82
CA PRO A 180 -7.29 -2.21 8.39
C PRO A 180 -8.25 -3.19 9.07
N VAL A 181 -7.90 -4.47 9.22
CA VAL A 181 -8.73 -5.47 9.94
C VAL A 181 -8.93 -5.07 11.40
N LEU A 182 -7.83 -4.75 12.11
CA LEU A 182 -7.89 -4.28 13.48
C LEU A 182 -8.77 -3.02 13.60
N GLY A 183 -8.59 -2.05 12.71
CA GLY A 183 -9.38 -0.82 12.70
C GLY A 183 -10.88 -1.07 12.56
N ARG A 184 -11.30 -2.03 11.75
CA ARG A 184 -12.71 -2.39 11.60
C ARG A 184 -13.28 -3.01 12.88
N LEU A 185 -12.53 -3.90 13.52
CA LEU A 185 -12.94 -4.52 14.79
C LEU A 185 -13.01 -3.50 15.91
N VAL A 186 -12.02 -2.62 16.02
CA VAL A 186 -12.03 -1.51 16.99
C VAL A 186 -13.23 -0.60 16.75
N GLN A 187 -13.48 -0.18 15.51
CA GLN A 187 -14.63 0.66 15.16
C GLN A 187 -15.96 0.01 15.53
N SER A 188 -16.09 -1.29 15.28
CA SER A 188 -17.30 -2.05 15.67
C SER A 188 -17.49 -2.11 17.19
N GLY A 189 -16.39 -2.14 17.96
CA GLY A 189 -16.45 -2.24 19.43
C GLY A 189 -16.68 -0.91 20.14
N ILE A 190 -15.99 0.16 19.73
CA ILE A 190 -15.97 1.45 20.46
C ILE A 190 -16.52 2.63 19.66
N GLY A 191 -16.92 2.44 18.41
CA GLY A 191 -17.58 3.45 17.59
C GLY A 191 -16.81 4.76 17.50
N THR A 192 -17.42 5.86 17.93
CA THR A 192 -16.86 7.21 17.86
C THR A 192 -15.68 7.47 18.79
N ALA A 193 -15.37 6.56 19.71
CA ALA A 193 -14.16 6.63 20.52
C ALA A 193 -12.87 6.21 19.77
N PHE A 194 -13.02 5.73 18.53
CA PHE A 194 -11.92 5.53 17.59
C PHE A 194 -11.85 6.69 16.61
N VAL A 195 -10.77 7.47 16.69
CA VAL A 195 -10.60 8.70 15.94
C VAL A 195 -9.30 8.73 15.13
N ALA A 196 -9.30 9.51 14.07
CA ALA A 196 -8.12 9.90 13.29
C ALA A 196 -7.81 11.38 13.53
N ALA A 197 -6.52 11.72 13.54
CA ALA A 197 -6.06 13.11 13.64
C ALA A 197 -4.95 13.39 12.61
N ASN A 198 -4.70 14.67 12.34
CA ASN A 198 -3.61 15.10 11.46
C ASN A 198 -2.25 15.01 12.17
N LEU A 199 -1.91 13.80 12.62
CA LEU A 199 -0.64 13.45 13.24
C LEU A 199 0.21 12.72 12.21
N PRO A 200 1.11 13.41 11.50
CA PRO A 200 1.90 12.77 10.45
C PRO A 200 3.01 11.91 11.04
N MET A 201 3.21 10.77 10.41
CA MET A 201 4.39 9.93 10.50
C MET A 201 4.99 9.85 9.10
N LEU A 202 6.22 10.31 8.94
CA LEU A 202 6.95 10.12 7.69
C LEU A 202 7.39 8.66 7.60
N HIS A 203 6.94 8.00 6.55
CA HIS A 203 7.29 6.62 6.24
C HIS A 203 8.20 6.59 5.01
N SER A 204 9.40 6.03 5.17
CA SER A 204 10.38 5.87 4.10
C SER A 204 10.68 4.39 3.89
N ARG A 205 10.46 3.89 2.67
CA ARG A 205 10.70 2.49 2.31
C ARG A 205 12.17 2.17 2.09
N THR A 206 12.93 3.17 1.67
CA THR A 206 14.37 3.04 1.46
C THR A 206 15.11 4.04 2.32
N VAL A 207 16.08 3.57 3.10
CA VAL A 207 16.98 4.42 3.87
C VAL A 207 18.00 5.01 2.90
N ARG A 208 17.87 6.31 2.61
CA ARG A 208 18.67 7.00 1.57
C ARG A 208 20.17 6.91 1.81
N GLU A 209 20.59 6.96 3.07
CA GLU A 209 22.02 6.99 3.45
C GLU A 209 22.71 5.64 3.29
N SER A 210 22.00 4.55 3.46
CA SER A 210 22.55 3.19 3.40
C SER A 210 22.15 2.42 2.14
N GLY A 211 21.15 2.89 1.40
CA GLY A 211 20.58 2.17 0.25
C GLY A 211 19.85 0.87 0.62
N TYR A 212 19.67 0.60 1.92
CA TYR A 212 18.96 -0.61 2.35
C TYR A 212 17.45 -0.41 2.24
N ALA A 213 16.81 -1.34 1.51
CA ALA A 213 15.37 -1.48 1.49
C ALA A 213 14.86 -2.17 2.77
N GLU A 214 13.63 -1.88 3.14
CA GLU A 214 12.94 -2.58 4.22
C GLU A 214 12.89 -4.10 3.93
N PHE A 215 13.20 -4.93 4.94
CA PHE A 215 12.94 -6.36 4.84
C PHE A 215 11.44 -6.59 4.70
N ARG A 216 11.03 -7.19 3.59
CA ARG A 216 9.64 -7.50 3.32
C ARG A 216 9.49 -8.99 3.13
N SER A 217 8.75 -9.59 4.04
CA SER A 217 8.50 -11.02 3.99
C SER A 217 7.73 -11.43 2.73
N GLY A 218 8.27 -12.36 1.97
CA GLY A 218 7.70 -12.85 0.71
C GLY A 218 8.14 -12.05 -0.52
N VAL A 219 9.19 -11.23 -0.37
CA VAL A 219 9.91 -10.58 -1.48
C VAL A 219 11.27 -11.25 -1.62
N ASP A 220 11.54 -11.85 -2.77
CA ASP A 220 12.82 -12.44 -3.11
C ASP A 220 13.49 -11.65 -4.24
N ARG A 221 14.79 -11.38 -4.11
CA ARG A 221 15.58 -10.62 -5.08
C ARG A 221 16.67 -11.46 -5.68
N SER A 222 16.77 -11.42 -7.01
CA SER A 222 17.96 -11.83 -7.76
C SER A 222 18.70 -10.61 -8.30
N ALA A 223 19.83 -10.81 -8.97
CA ALA A 223 20.57 -9.73 -9.58
C ALA A 223 19.78 -8.95 -10.67
N THR A 224 18.77 -9.58 -11.26
CA THR A 224 18.05 -9.04 -12.42
C THR A 224 16.54 -8.91 -12.23
N LEU A 225 15.96 -9.60 -11.25
CA LEU A 225 14.52 -9.66 -11.06
C LEU A 225 14.13 -9.60 -9.58
N VAL A 226 12.95 -9.05 -9.32
CA VAL A 226 12.32 -9.07 -8.00
C VAL A 226 11.08 -9.94 -8.05
N ASP A 227 11.02 -10.99 -7.24
CA ASP A 227 9.85 -11.85 -7.05
C ASP A 227 9.03 -11.36 -5.85
N LEU A 228 7.83 -10.90 -6.10
CA LEU A 228 6.86 -10.42 -5.12
C LEU A 228 5.79 -11.48 -4.77
N SER A 229 5.95 -12.70 -5.22
CA SER A 229 4.89 -13.72 -5.16
C SER A 229 4.37 -13.99 -3.75
N GLY A 230 5.27 -14.04 -2.76
CA GLY A 230 4.86 -14.25 -1.38
C GLY A 230 4.16 -13.03 -0.77
N GLU A 231 4.53 -11.82 -1.20
CA GLU A 231 3.85 -10.60 -0.78
C GLU A 231 2.45 -10.47 -1.43
N PHE A 232 2.32 -10.82 -2.72
CA PHE A 232 1.03 -10.84 -3.42
C PHE A 232 0.06 -11.82 -2.78
N GLU A 233 0.52 -13.02 -2.46
CA GLU A 233 -0.28 -14.02 -1.78
C GLU A 233 -0.81 -13.50 -0.44
N ARG A 234 0.07 -12.90 0.37
CA ARG A 234 -0.29 -12.32 1.67
C ARG A 234 -1.21 -11.13 1.53
N GLN A 235 -1.05 -10.32 0.48
CA GLN A 235 -1.96 -9.22 0.19
C GLN A 235 -3.34 -9.75 -0.18
N PHE A 236 -3.43 -10.70 -1.12
CA PHE A 236 -4.69 -11.27 -1.55
C PHE A 236 -5.50 -11.85 -0.37
N PHE A 237 -4.89 -12.72 0.44
CA PHE A 237 -5.58 -13.31 1.59
C PHE A 237 -5.79 -12.30 2.73
N GLY A 238 -4.97 -11.26 2.83
CA GLY A 238 -5.21 -10.12 3.71
C GLY A 238 -6.46 -9.35 3.31
N ASP A 239 -6.66 -9.12 2.02
CA ASP A 239 -7.88 -8.51 1.48
C ASP A 239 -9.09 -9.42 1.69
N VAL A 240 -8.95 -10.74 1.50
CA VAL A 240 -10.01 -11.72 1.83
C VAL A 240 -10.42 -11.58 3.30
N MET A 241 -9.46 -11.54 4.22
CA MET A 241 -9.71 -11.33 5.65
C MET A 241 -10.44 -10.02 5.91
N LEU A 242 -9.94 -8.91 5.37
CA LEU A 242 -10.50 -7.57 5.57
C LEU A 242 -11.95 -7.49 5.09
N PHE A 243 -12.22 -7.88 3.85
CA PHE A 243 -13.57 -7.78 3.31
C PHE A 243 -14.54 -8.76 3.95
N THR A 244 -14.05 -9.92 4.42
CA THR A 244 -14.84 -10.84 5.25
C THR A 244 -15.24 -10.17 6.57
N VAL A 245 -14.31 -9.55 7.28
CA VAL A 245 -14.58 -8.84 8.53
C VAL A 245 -15.59 -7.71 8.32
N ILE A 246 -15.44 -6.92 7.25
CA ILE A 246 -16.37 -5.85 6.90
C ILE A 246 -17.79 -6.43 6.71
N GLU A 247 -17.93 -7.52 5.98
CA GLU A 247 -19.23 -8.15 5.73
C GLU A 247 -19.84 -8.77 7.01
N LEU A 248 -19.03 -9.44 7.82
CA LEU A 248 -19.49 -10.03 9.08
C LEU A 248 -19.90 -8.96 10.11
N ILE A 249 -19.24 -7.80 10.15
CA ILE A 249 -19.60 -6.68 11.03
C ILE A 249 -21.03 -6.20 10.71
N THR A 250 -21.45 -6.16 9.46
CA THR A 250 -22.84 -5.81 9.11
C THR A 250 -23.86 -6.82 9.63
N GLN A 251 -23.41 -8.00 10.05
CA GLN A 251 -24.21 -9.10 10.60
C GLN A 251 -24.03 -9.25 12.12
N GLY A 252 -23.45 -8.26 12.81
CA GLY A 252 -23.29 -8.22 14.25
C GLY A 252 -21.95 -8.73 14.80
N TYR A 253 -21.04 -9.23 13.95
CA TYR A 253 -19.72 -9.67 14.39
C TYR A 253 -18.88 -8.48 14.93
N PRO A 254 -18.08 -8.64 15.97
CA PRO A 254 -17.81 -9.84 16.76
C PRO A 254 -18.71 -10.02 17.99
N GLN A 255 -19.66 -9.12 18.23
CA GLN A 255 -20.57 -9.16 19.40
C GLN A 255 -21.52 -10.36 19.31
N GLU A 256 -21.97 -10.67 18.10
CA GLU A 256 -22.76 -11.85 17.80
C GLU A 256 -21.93 -12.79 16.91
N MET A 257 -21.50 -13.93 17.47
CA MET A 257 -20.68 -14.88 16.74
C MET A 257 -21.54 -15.68 15.75
N PRO A 258 -21.30 -15.53 14.43
CA PRO A 258 -22.02 -16.31 13.44
C PRO A 258 -21.66 -17.81 13.53
N ALA A 259 -22.56 -18.68 13.08
CA ALA A 259 -22.25 -20.11 12.94
C ALA A 259 -21.06 -20.32 11.98
N ALA A 260 -20.21 -21.30 12.27
CA ALA A 260 -18.99 -21.59 11.50
C ALA A 260 -19.25 -21.74 9.99
N GLY A 261 -20.34 -22.40 9.60
CA GLY A 261 -20.75 -22.54 8.20
C GLY A 261 -21.08 -21.19 7.54
N ARG A 262 -21.60 -20.22 8.30
CA ARG A 262 -21.87 -18.86 7.79
C ARG A 262 -20.56 -18.10 7.57
N VAL A 263 -19.62 -18.15 8.52
CA VAL A 263 -18.30 -17.53 8.36
C VAL A 263 -17.59 -18.11 7.14
N ASP A 264 -17.57 -19.44 7.00
CA ASP A 264 -16.97 -20.12 5.83
C ASP A 264 -17.62 -19.69 4.50
N ALA A 265 -18.93 -19.58 4.45
CA ALA A 265 -19.64 -19.14 3.26
C ALA A 265 -19.27 -17.69 2.87
N VAL A 266 -19.15 -16.78 3.84
CA VAL A 266 -18.73 -15.39 3.59
C VAL A 266 -17.29 -15.35 3.09
N VAL A 267 -16.34 -16.05 3.74
CA VAL A 267 -14.93 -16.10 3.29
C VAL A 267 -14.85 -16.62 1.85
N ARG A 268 -15.60 -17.67 1.53
CA ARG A 268 -15.63 -18.25 0.17
C ARG A 268 -16.14 -17.27 -0.88
N ALA A 269 -17.23 -16.58 -0.59
CA ALA A 269 -17.83 -15.58 -1.48
C ALA A 269 -16.89 -14.40 -1.72
N VAL A 270 -16.26 -13.88 -0.65
CA VAL A 270 -15.27 -12.80 -0.73
C VAL A 270 -14.04 -13.25 -1.53
N GLN A 271 -13.51 -14.45 -1.27
CA GLN A 271 -12.37 -14.98 -2.00
C GLN A 271 -12.65 -15.09 -3.50
N ALA A 272 -13.82 -15.58 -3.91
CA ALA A 272 -14.22 -15.67 -5.30
C ALA A 272 -14.27 -14.28 -5.97
N ARG A 273 -14.95 -13.32 -5.34
CA ARG A 273 -15.03 -11.93 -5.84
C ARG A 273 -13.66 -11.28 -5.98
N LEU A 274 -12.77 -11.49 -5.01
CA LEU A 274 -11.43 -10.91 -5.07
C LEU A 274 -10.54 -11.57 -6.12
N ARG A 275 -10.69 -12.88 -6.41
CA ARG A 275 -10.00 -13.50 -7.55
C ARG A 275 -10.33 -12.81 -8.86
N GLU A 276 -11.59 -12.50 -9.10
CA GLU A 276 -12.03 -11.76 -10.30
C GLU A 276 -11.42 -10.36 -10.35
N ALA A 277 -11.42 -9.62 -9.22
CA ALA A 277 -10.84 -8.30 -9.14
C ALA A 277 -9.31 -8.31 -9.37
N TYR A 278 -8.60 -9.28 -8.80
CA TYR A 278 -7.15 -9.44 -9.01
C TYR A 278 -6.82 -9.85 -10.43
N ALA A 279 -7.64 -10.69 -11.06
CA ALA A 279 -7.47 -11.05 -12.47
C ALA A 279 -7.70 -9.85 -13.40
N ALA A 280 -8.71 -9.04 -13.15
CA ALA A 280 -8.96 -7.80 -13.89
C ALA A 280 -7.80 -6.79 -13.73
N ASN A 281 -7.30 -6.62 -12.50
CA ASN A 281 -6.13 -5.76 -12.26
C ASN A 281 -4.87 -6.28 -12.97
N ARG A 282 -4.65 -7.59 -12.96
CA ARG A 282 -3.55 -8.22 -13.71
C ARG A 282 -3.62 -7.88 -15.20
N SER A 283 -4.79 -8.00 -15.81
CA SER A 283 -4.99 -7.67 -17.21
C SER A 283 -4.64 -6.21 -17.50
N ARG A 284 -5.10 -5.30 -16.65
CA ARG A 284 -4.77 -3.88 -16.76
C ARG A 284 -3.27 -3.62 -16.65
N VAL A 285 -2.56 -4.26 -15.71
CA VAL A 285 -1.10 -4.15 -15.57
C VAL A 285 -0.41 -4.60 -16.85
N LEU A 286 -0.81 -5.74 -17.42
CA LEU A 286 -0.20 -6.26 -18.64
C LEU A 286 -0.46 -5.38 -19.86
N GLU A 287 -1.67 -4.82 -20.00
CA GLU A 287 -1.99 -3.86 -21.06
C GLU A 287 -1.11 -2.61 -20.98
N ARG A 288 -0.93 -2.06 -19.77
CA ARG A 288 -0.08 -0.89 -19.53
C ARG A 288 1.40 -1.19 -19.72
N LEU A 289 1.82 -2.40 -19.38
CA LEU A 289 3.19 -2.84 -19.58
C LEU A 289 3.53 -2.92 -21.08
N VAL A 290 2.62 -3.42 -21.91
CA VAL A 290 2.79 -3.38 -23.38
C VAL A 290 2.92 -1.93 -23.89
N ALA A 291 2.12 -0.99 -23.36
CA ALA A 291 2.24 0.41 -23.73
C ALA A 291 3.59 1.02 -23.31
N LEU A 292 4.07 0.69 -22.10
CA LEU A 292 5.40 1.11 -21.64
C LEU A 292 6.50 0.59 -22.57
N GLU A 293 6.49 -0.70 -22.89
CA GLU A 293 7.49 -1.34 -23.77
C GLU A 293 7.49 -0.71 -25.16
N ALA A 294 6.31 -0.45 -25.72
CA ALA A 294 6.19 0.22 -27.02
C ALA A 294 6.82 1.63 -27.00
N LEU A 295 6.69 2.38 -25.89
CA LEU A 295 7.34 3.68 -25.73
C LEU A 295 8.87 3.55 -25.60
N LEU A 296 9.35 2.53 -24.90
CA LEU A 296 10.80 2.29 -24.75
C LEU A 296 11.48 1.92 -26.07
N GLU A 297 10.77 1.25 -26.97
CA GLU A 297 11.24 0.85 -28.29
C GLU A 297 10.96 1.90 -29.38
N SER A 298 10.12 2.91 -29.09
CA SER A 298 9.72 3.92 -30.07
C SER A 298 10.90 4.73 -30.58
N PRO A 299 11.07 4.88 -31.90
CA PRO A 299 12.11 5.74 -32.47
C PRO A 299 11.88 7.24 -32.19
N ASP A 300 10.68 7.62 -31.77
CA ASP A 300 10.34 8.99 -31.39
C ASP A 300 10.93 9.36 -30.00
N GLY A 301 11.22 8.36 -29.17
CA GLY A 301 11.89 8.56 -27.90
C GLY A 301 13.40 8.72 -28.08
N TRP A 302 13.96 9.88 -27.81
CA TRP A 302 15.41 10.14 -27.92
C TRP A 302 16.27 9.18 -27.08
N TRP A 303 15.72 8.59 -26.01
CA TRP A 303 16.38 7.58 -25.19
C TRP A 303 16.57 6.23 -25.90
N SER A 304 15.79 5.94 -26.94
CA SER A 304 15.86 4.67 -27.68
C SER A 304 16.97 4.65 -28.72
N VAL A 305 17.32 5.81 -29.30
CA VAL A 305 18.21 5.91 -30.47
C VAL A 305 19.67 6.20 -30.12
N SER A 306 19.95 6.80 -28.96
CA SER A 306 21.30 7.14 -28.55
C SER A 306 21.90 6.11 -27.57
N ALA A 307 23.16 5.70 -27.86
CA ALA A 307 23.91 4.82 -26.95
C ALA A 307 24.20 5.46 -25.57
N GLU A 308 24.15 6.78 -25.49
CA GLU A 308 24.34 7.54 -24.25
C GLU A 308 23.32 7.15 -23.18
N PHE A 309 22.09 6.80 -23.59
CA PHE A 309 21.01 6.42 -22.66
C PHE A 309 20.91 4.92 -22.39
N SER A 310 21.89 4.13 -22.79
CA SER A 310 21.88 2.67 -22.65
C SER A 310 21.70 2.22 -21.19
N ALA A 311 22.33 2.89 -20.24
CA ALA A 311 22.21 2.57 -18.81
C ALA A 311 20.80 2.89 -18.27
N THR A 312 20.24 4.03 -18.65
CA THR A 312 18.88 4.42 -18.25
C THR A 312 17.85 3.46 -18.84
N ARG A 313 18.01 3.10 -20.11
CA ARG A 313 17.15 2.13 -20.79
C ARG A 313 17.22 0.75 -20.13
N ALA A 314 18.41 0.29 -19.75
CA ALA A 314 18.57 -0.99 -19.03
C ALA A 314 17.81 -1.01 -17.69
N LEU A 315 17.74 0.10 -16.95
CA LEU A 315 16.92 0.21 -15.74
C LEU A 315 15.44 0.12 -16.04
N LEU A 316 14.96 0.76 -17.10
CA LEU A 316 13.55 0.70 -17.52
C LEU A 316 13.17 -0.72 -18.00
N GLU A 317 14.04 -1.37 -18.76
CA GLU A 317 13.88 -2.76 -19.20
C GLU A 317 13.88 -3.73 -18.00
N GLN A 318 14.74 -3.53 -17.01
CA GLN A 318 14.76 -4.32 -15.77
C GLN A 318 13.46 -4.19 -14.98
N PHE A 319 12.93 -2.98 -14.89
CA PHE A 319 11.63 -2.73 -14.26
C PHE A 319 10.51 -3.49 -14.99
N ALA A 320 10.44 -3.37 -16.32
CA ALA A 320 9.46 -4.08 -17.14
C ALA A 320 9.58 -5.61 -16.99
N ALA A 321 10.80 -6.15 -17.02
CA ALA A 321 11.08 -7.56 -16.82
C ALA A 321 10.60 -8.06 -15.44
N SER A 322 10.81 -7.28 -14.38
CA SER A 322 10.32 -7.61 -13.04
C SER A 322 8.79 -7.61 -12.97
N LEU A 323 8.12 -6.68 -13.67
CA LEU A 323 6.66 -6.71 -13.77
C LEU A 323 6.16 -7.93 -14.56
N HIS A 324 6.80 -8.29 -15.66
CA HIS A 324 6.46 -9.52 -16.39
C HIS A 324 6.61 -10.78 -15.53
N ALA A 325 7.66 -10.86 -14.72
CA ALA A 325 7.86 -11.99 -13.82
C ALA A 325 6.74 -12.12 -12.78
N ASN A 326 6.18 -10.99 -12.33
CA ASN A 326 5.15 -10.97 -11.27
C ASN A 326 3.70 -10.99 -11.81
N PHE A 327 3.46 -10.51 -13.03
CA PHE A 327 2.11 -10.40 -13.61
C PHE A 327 1.91 -11.24 -14.89
N GLY A 328 2.99 -11.66 -15.55
CA GLY A 328 2.94 -12.40 -16.82
C GLY A 328 2.30 -13.78 -16.71
N THR A 329 2.19 -14.47 -17.86
CA THR A 329 1.65 -15.83 -17.92
C THR A 329 2.47 -16.77 -17.02
N GLY A 330 1.80 -17.49 -16.13
CA GLY A 330 2.44 -18.42 -15.19
C GLY A 330 3.16 -17.76 -14.02
N ALA A 331 2.94 -16.45 -13.77
CA ALA A 331 3.46 -15.78 -12.58
C ALA A 331 3.09 -16.55 -11.29
N LYS A 332 4.08 -16.77 -10.44
CA LYS A 332 3.97 -17.62 -9.25
C LYS A 332 2.89 -17.13 -8.28
N ALA A 333 2.75 -15.80 -8.14
CA ALA A 333 1.73 -15.18 -7.28
C ALA A 333 0.32 -15.63 -7.66
N PHE A 334 -0.01 -15.53 -8.95
CA PHE A 334 -1.35 -15.89 -9.45
C PHE A 334 -1.60 -17.39 -9.40
N ARG A 335 -0.57 -18.21 -9.63
CA ARG A 335 -0.70 -19.67 -9.42
C ARG A 335 -1.03 -20.00 -7.97
N LEU A 336 -0.43 -19.31 -6.99
CA LEU A 336 -0.73 -19.50 -5.56
C LEU A 336 -2.14 -19.03 -5.19
N ILE A 337 -2.59 -17.90 -5.76
CA ILE A 337 -3.94 -17.35 -5.54
C ILE A 337 -5.01 -18.28 -6.15
N ASP A 338 -4.72 -18.88 -7.31
CA ASP A 338 -5.65 -19.73 -8.05
C ASP A 338 -5.59 -21.21 -7.61
N ASP A 339 -4.54 -21.62 -6.87
CA ASP A 339 -4.41 -22.99 -6.37
C ASP A 339 -5.53 -23.31 -5.38
N GLU A 340 -6.33 -24.33 -5.69
CA GLU A 340 -7.50 -24.70 -4.86
C GLU A 340 -7.09 -25.25 -3.50
N VAL A 341 -6.02 -26.05 -3.41
CA VAL A 341 -5.57 -26.67 -2.16
C VAL A 341 -4.99 -25.61 -1.24
N HIS A 342 -4.13 -24.75 -1.76
CA HIS A 342 -3.58 -23.62 -1.02
C HIS A 342 -4.68 -22.65 -0.57
N GLY A 343 -5.58 -22.29 -1.48
CA GLY A 343 -6.71 -21.41 -1.18
C GLY A 343 -7.63 -21.97 -0.10
N GLU A 344 -7.89 -23.29 -0.11
CA GLU A 344 -8.66 -23.96 0.93
C GLU A 344 -7.94 -23.94 2.29
N GLN A 345 -6.63 -24.15 2.33
CA GLN A 345 -5.84 -24.07 3.57
C GLN A 345 -5.88 -22.67 4.17
N ARG A 346 -5.69 -21.63 3.35
CA ARG A 346 -5.78 -20.23 3.78
C ARG A 346 -7.17 -19.87 4.26
N ARG A 347 -8.20 -20.31 3.54
CA ARG A 347 -9.60 -20.10 3.93
C ARG A 347 -9.90 -20.71 5.31
N ARG A 348 -9.50 -21.96 5.53
CA ARG A 348 -9.69 -22.63 6.84
C ARG A 348 -8.96 -21.90 7.96
N ALA A 349 -7.75 -21.40 7.72
CA ALA A 349 -6.99 -20.64 8.70
C ALA A 349 -7.69 -19.32 9.06
N ILE A 350 -8.21 -18.58 8.05
CA ILE A 350 -8.98 -17.34 8.25
C ILE A 350 -10.26 -17.64 9.05
N VAL A 351 -11.03 -18.66 8.66
CA VAL A 351 -12.26 -19.06 9.36
C VAL A 351 -11.97 -19.41 10.82
N ALA A 352 -10.93 -20.21 11.07
CA ALA A 352 -10.53 -20.57 12.43
C ALA A 352 -10.15 -19.34 13.27
N ALA A 353 -9.37 -18.42 12.72
CA ALA A 353 -8.97 -17.21 13.40
C ALA A 353 -10.17 -16.29 13.72
N LEU A 354 -11.12 -16.15 12.80
CA LEU A 354 -12.33 -15.35 13.02
C LEU A 354 -13.22 -15.97 14.10
N LEU A 355 -13.38 -17.29 14.13
CA LEU A 355 -14.15 -18.00 15.15
C LEU A 355 -13.48 -17.96 16.52
N ALA A 356 -12.14 -17.91 16.56
CA ALA A 356 -11.37 -17.85 17.81
C ALA A 356 -11.32 -16.42 18.40
N TYR A 357 -11.68 -15.38 17.64
CA TYR A 357 -11.47 -13.98 18.02
C TYR A 357 -11.95 -13.63 19.43
N GLN A 358 -13.16 -14.05 19.81
CA GLN A 358 -13.70 -13.73 21.14
C GLN A 358 -12.92 -14.46 22.24
N SER A 359 -12.60 -15.73 22.06
CA SER A 359 -11.80 -16.50 23.04
C SER A 359 -10.38 -15.96 23.17
N ASP A 360 -9.78 -15.52 22.07
CA ASP A 360 -8.45 -14.90 22.06
C ASP A 360 -8.49 -13.54 22.78
N ARG A 361 -9.53 -12.75 22.57
CA ARG A 361 -9.75 -11.49 23.29
C ARG A 361 -9.94 -11.73 24.78
N ASP A 362 -10.76 -12.70 25.19
CA ASP A 362 -10.98 -13.03 26.60
C ASP A 362 -9.68 -13.53 27.26
N HIS A 363 -8.88 -14.30 26.51
CA HIS A 363 -7.57 -14.71 26.99
C HIS A 363 -6.61 -13.53 27.14
N TRP A 364 -6.56 -12.65 26.15
CA TRP A 364 -5.76 -11.45 26.17
C TRP A 364 -6.15 -10.51 27.34
N CYS A 365 -7.43 -10.30 27.59
CA CYS A 365 -7.91 -9.51 28.72
C CYS A 365 -7.43 -10.07 30.07
N ARG A 366 -7.41 -11.40 30.22
CA ARG A 366 -6.84 -12.04 31.43
C ARG A 366 -5.34 -11.81 31.62
N LEU A 367 -4.61 -11.61 30.55
CA LEU A 367 -3.17 -11.31 30.61
C LEU A 367 -2.90 -9.84 30.92
N LEU A 368 -3.87 -8.95 30.63
CA LEU A 368 -3.77 -7.50 30.89
C LEU A 368 -4.18 -7.14 32.32
N ALA A 369 -4.96 -8.00 32.99
CA ALA A 369 -5.42 -7.81 34.37
C ALA A 369 -4.36 -8.18 35.38
#